data_f53a791090122b49db07db249e9e00a7
#
_entry.id   f53a791090122b49db07db249e9e00a7
#
_cell.length_a   1.000
_cell.length_b   1.000
_cell.length_c   1.000
_cell.angle_alpha   90.00
_cell.angle_beta   90.00
_cell.angle_gamma   90.00
#
_symmetry.space_group_name_H-M   'P 1'
#
loop_
_entity.id
_entity.type
_entity.pdbx_description
1 polymer ?
#
loop_
_entity_poly.entity_id
_entity_poly.type
_entity_poly.pdbx_seq_one_letter_code
_entity_poly.pdbx_strand_id
1 'polypeptide(L)' 'MPIVVDIDVMLARRKMSVGELAERVGITPANLAVLKNGRAKAVRFTTLDALCAVLECQPGDLIRYEPGDGAAPGRPR' A
#
# COMPACT_ATOMS: atom_id res chain seq x y z
N MET A 1 -1.72 -13.49 -3.19
CA MET A 1 -0.82 -12.72 -4.02
C MET A 1 0.45 -12.38 -3.25
N PRO A 2 1.62 -12.54 -3.85
CA PRO A 2 2.88 -12.32 -3.12
C PRO A 2 3.13 -10.88 -2.70
N ILE A 3 2.51 -9.92 -3.38
CA ILE A 3 2.67 -8.53 -2.97
C ILE A 3 1.70 -8.23 -1.85
N VAL A 4 2.24 -7.79 -0.73
CA VAL A 4 1.46 -7.47 0.47
C VAL A 4 1.35 -5.96 0.58
N VAL A 5 0.16 -5.49 0.90
CA VAL A 5 -0.10 -4.06 1.05
C VAL A 5 -0.33 -3.76 2.52
N ASP A 6 0.50 -2.90 3.09
CA ASP A 6 0.49 -2.59 4.51
C ASP A 6 0.00 -1.16 4.80
N ILE A 7 -0.89 -0.64 3.96
CA ILE A 7 -1.42 0.72 4.18
C ILE A 7 -2.11 0.81 5.53
N ASP A 8 -2.83 -0.24 5.93
CA ASP A 8 -3.51 -0.26 7.23
C ASP A 8 -2.53 -0.07 8.39
N VAL A 9 -1.35 -0.67 8.29
CA VAL A 9 -0.34 -0.54 9.34
C VAL A 9 0.08 0.91 9.47
N MET A 10 0.29 1.58 8.35
CA MET A 10 0.71 2.97 8.37
C MET A 10 -0.41 3.89 8.83
N LEU A 11 -1.65 3.60 8.48
CA LEU A 11 -2.78 4.36 8.98
C LEU A 11 -2.85 4.27 10.50
N ALA A 12 -2.65 3.08 11.05
CA ALA A 12 -2.66 2.89 12.49
C ALA A 12 -1.52 3.66 13.15
N ARG A 13 -0.34 3.63 12.54
CA ARG A 13 0.80 4.34 13.09
C ARG A 13 0.60 5.84 13.11
N ARG A 14 -0.06 6.38 12.08
CA ARG A 14 -0.31 7.81 11.98
C ARG A 14 -1.64 8.22 12.60
N LYS A 15 -2.41 7.26 13.11
CA LYS A 15 -3.72 7.51 13.69
C LYS A 15 -4.61 8.28 12.72
N MET A 16 -4.61 7.82 11.47
CA MET A 16 -5.31 8.49 10.39
C MET A 16 -6.39 7.56 9.85
N SER A 17 -7.53 8.12 9.49
CA SER A 17 -8.61 7.33 8.91
C SER A 17 -8.40 7.15 7.42
N VAL A 18 -9.07 6.15 6.86
CA VAL A 18 -9.05 5.93 5.41
C VAL A 18 -9.56 7.17 4.67
N GLY A 19 -10.64 7.77 5.20
CA GLY A 19 -11.21 8.95 4.56
C GLY A 19 -10.24 10.12 4.54
N GLU A 20 -9.53 10.33 5.63
CA GLU A 20 -8.55 11.41 5.70
C GLU A 20 -7.42 11.18 4.72
N LEU A 21 -6.92 9.95 4.67
CA LEU A 21 -5.82 9.64 3.75
C LEU A 21 -6.27 9.82 2.31
N ALA A 22 -7.46 9.34 1.96
CA ALA A 22 -7.98 9.47 0.61
C ALA A 22 -8.07 10.95 0.20
N GLU A 23 -8.56 11.77 1.11
CA GLU A 23 -8.69 13.19 0.85
C GLU A 23 -7.33 13.84 0.61
N ARG A 24 -6.35 13.53 1.44
CA ARG A 24 -5.02 14.12 1.31
C ARG A 24 -4.28 13.66 0.06
N VAL A 25 -4.51 12.41 -0.32
CA VAL A 25 -3.86 11.84 -1.52
C VAL A 25 -4.58 12.30 -2.78
N GLY A 26 -5.86 12.62 -2.66
CA GLY A 26 -6.64 13.08 -3.80
C GLY A 26 -7.30 11.96 -4.59
N ILE A 27 -7.62 10.86 -3.92
CA ILE A 27 -8.37 9.78 -4.53
C ILE A 27 -9.63 9.52 -3.72
N THR A 28 -10.53 8.73 -4.28
CA THR A 28 -11.76 8.43 -3.55
C THR A 28 -11.49 7.39 -2.47
N PRO A 29 -12.27 7.39 -1.38
CA PRO A 29 -12.14 6.34 -0.39
C PRO A 29 -12.32 4.94 -0.97
N ALA A 30 -13.19 4.80 -1.97
CA ALA A 30 -13.39 3.50 -2.61
C ALA A 30 -12.13 3.03 -3.30
N ASN A 31 -11.43 3.92 -4.02
CA ASN A 31 -10.19 3.55 -4.69
C ASN A 31 -9.10 3.23 -3.67
N LEU A 32 -9.04 3.98 -2.58
CA LEU A 32 -8.08 3.69 -1.54
C LEU A 32 -8.36 2.34 -0.89
N ALA A 33 -9.64 2.00 -0.70
CA ALA A 33 -10.00 0.71 -0.14
C ALA A 33 -9.56 -0.44 -1.03
N VAL A 34 -9.65 -0.27 -2.35
CA VAL A 34 -9.18 -1.27 -3.29
C VAL A 34 -7.69 -1.50 -3.13
N LEU A 35 -6.92 -0.42 -2.99
CA LEU A 35 -5.48 -0.53 -2.74
C LEU A 35 -5.20 -1.17 -1.39
N LYS A 36 -5.86 -0.69 -0.36
CA LYS A 36 -5.63 -1.12 1.00
C LYS A 36 -5.89 -2.61 1.17
N ASN A 37 -6.90 -3.11 0.49
CA ASN A 37 -7.28 -4.53 0.59
C ASN A 37 -6.50 -5.43 -0.36
N GLY A 38 -5.54 -4.89 -1.06
CA GLY A 38 -4.71 -5.69 -1.95
C GLY A 38 -5.42 -6.13 -3.22
N ARG A 39 -6.49 -5.47 -3.58
CA ARG A 39 -7.26 -5.84 -4.77
C ARG A 39 -6.84 -5.10 -6.02
N ALA A 40 -6.04 -4.06 -5.85
CA ALA A 40 -5.60 -3.28 -7.00
C ALA A 40 -4.62 -4.10 -7.83
N LYS A 41 -4.77 -4.02 -9.12
CA LYS A 41 -3.85 -4.69 -10.05
C LYS A 41 -2.66 -3.81 -10.38
N ALA A 42 -2.76 -2.55 -10.07
CA ALA A 42 -1.69 -1.59 -10.35
C ALA A 42 -1.86 -0.39 -9.45
N VAL A 43 -0.78 0.33 -9.25
CA VAL A 43 -0.81 1.61 -8.55
C VAL A 43 0.10 2.54 -9.33
N ARG A 44 -0.35 3.77 -9.52
CA ARG A 44 0.45 4.76 -10.23
C ARG A 44 1.54 5.26 -9.31
N PHE A 45 2.70 5.53 -9.88
CA PHE A 45 3.78 6.12 -9.09
C PHE A 45 3.37 7.45 -8.48
N THR A 46 2.54 8.23 -9.16
CA THR A 46 2.07 9.49 -8.60
C THR A 46 1.24 9.27 -7.34
N THR A 47 0.42 8.22 -7.33
CA THR A 47 -0.37 7.87 -6.15
C THR A 47 0.55 7.35 -5.04
N LEU A 48 1.49 6.50 -5.39
CA LEU A 48 2.44 5.96 -4.43
C LEU A 48 3.26 7.08 -3.81
N ASP A 49 3.70 8.03 -4.63
CA ASP A 49 4.44 9.19 -4.17
C ASP A 49 3.63 10.00 -3.15
N ALA A 50 2.35 10.25 -3.46
CA ALA A 50 1.49 10.99 -2.55
C ALA A 50 1.25 10.23 -1.24
N LEU A 51 1.07 8.93 -1.32
CA LEU A 51 0.91 8.10 -0.12
C LEU A 51 2.14 8.19 0.77
N CYS A 52 3.31 8.09 0.18
CA CYS A 52 4.55 8.19 0.95
C CYS A 52 4.70 9.56 1.58
N ALA A 53 4.35 10.61 0.86
CA ALA A 53 4.47 11.97 1.38
C ALA A 53 3.52 12.19 2.56
N VAL A 54 2.28 11.77 2.43
CA VAL A 54 1.28 11.98 3.48
C VAL A 54 1.57 11.12 4.70
N LEU A 55 1.96 9.87 4.48
CA LEU A 55 2.23 8.93 5.56
C LEU A 55 3.66 9.03 6.08
N GLU A 56 4.48 9.84 5.42
CA GLU A 56 5.89 10.05 5.81
C GLU A 56 6.61 8.73 5.92
N CYS A 57 6.59 7.97 4.82
CA CYS A 57 7.21 6.65 4.80
C CYS A 57 7.78 6.37 3.43
N GLN A 58 8.42 5.22 3.31
CA GLN A 58 9.00 4.77 2.06
C GLN A 58 8.04 3.79 1.38
N PRO A 59 8.15 3.62 0.06
CA PRO A 59 7.30 2.65 -0.63
C PRO A 59 7.38 1.25 -0.03
N GLY A 60 8.55 0.86 0.46
CA GLY A 60 8.70 -0.46 1.08
C GLY A 60 7.95 -0.60 2.39
N ASP A 61 7.50 0.51 2.97
CA ASP A 61 6.65 0.45 4.16
C ASP A 61 5.19 0.21 3.78
N LEU A 62 4.84 0.44 2.52
CA LEU A 62 3.46 0.31 2.06
C LEU A 62 3.21 -0.97 1.30
N ILE A 63 4.16 -1.40 0.49
CA ILE A 63 4.03 -2.61 -0.30
C ILE A 63 5.35 -3.38 -0.23
N ARG A 64 5.24 -4.69 -0.21
CA ARG A 64 6.43 -5.54 -0.13
C ARG A 64 6.13 -6.87 -0.78
N TYR A 65 7.18 -7.55 -1.17
CA TYR A 65 7.06 -8.87 -1.74
C TYR A 65 7.25 -9.89 -0.62
N GLU A 66 6.32 -10.82 -0.53
CA GLU A 66 6.41 -11.88 0.43
C GLU A 66 6.08 -13.17 -0.31
N PRO A 67 7.05 -14.08 -0.45
CA PRO A 67 6.78 -15.31 -1.20
C PRO A 67 5.66 -16.08 -0.56
N GLY A 68 4.79 -16.61 -1.36
CA GLY A 68 3.70 -17.39 -0.85
C GLY A 68 4.22 -18.74 -0.39
N ASP A 69 3.30 -19.52 0.13
CA ASP A 69 3.58 -20.83 0.60
C ASP A 69 4.29 -21.65 -0.41
N GLY A 70 5.42 -22.11 -0.10
CA GLY A 70 6.14 -23.00 -0.97
C GLY A 70 6.53 -22.38 -2.26
N ALA A 71 6.37 -21.14 -2.39
CA ALA A 71 6.64 -20.54 -3.62
C ALA A 71 8.05 -20.18 -3.75
N ALA A 72 8.43 -19.07 -3.81
CA ALA A 72 9.77 -18.65 -3.85
C ALA A 72 10.64 -19.57 -4.61
N PRO A 73 10.26 -19.95 -5.76
CA PRO A 73 11.15 -20.72 -6.52
C PRO A 73 12.36 -19.90 -6.72
N GLY A 74 13.21 -20.40 -6.40
CA GLY A 74 14.29 -19.75 -6.75
C GLY A 74 14.53 -18.48 -6.48
N ARG A 75 14.74 -18.26 -6.34
CA ARG A 75 15.12 -17.31 -6.37
C ARG A 75 16.01 -16.79 -5.94
N PRO A 76 16.54 -16.76 -6.18
CA PRO A 76 17.52 -16.27 -5.81
C PRO A 76 17.71 -15.17 -5.42
N ARG A 77 17.94 -14.94 -5.38
CA ARG A 77 18.23 -13.96 -5.20
C ARG A 77 18.98 -13.61 -5.10
#